data_e05728e3450d16146c2c31969eb6661f
#
_entry.id   e05728e3450d16146c2c31969eb6661f
#
_cell.length_a   1.000
_cell.length_b   1.000
_cell.length_c   1.000
_cell.angle_alpha   90.00
_cell.angle_beta   90.00
_cell.angle_gamma   90.00
#
_symmetry.space_group_name_H-M   'P 1'
#
loop_
_entity.id
_entity.type
_entity.pdbx_description
1 polymer ?
#
loop_
_entity_poly.entity_id
_entity_poly.type
_entity_poly.pdbx_seq_one_letter_code
_entity_poly.pdbx_strand_id
1 'polypeptide(L)'
;MKFQPSRDEFRRHAVEHTVVPVWTELLADLETPVAAYVKLVGDGPGFLLESVEGAERWARFSFVGRNPSAMLVLRDGVVELDGALPDGIPTDEGMLAALEALLEQYTSPQFADLPP
;
A
#
# COMPACT_ATOMS: atom_id res chain seq x y z
N MET A 1 -8.21 21.24 -5.74
CA MET A 1 -7.85 19.81 -5.66
C MET A 1 -9.09 19.03 -5.24
N LYS A 2 -9.50 18.06 -6.04
CA LYS A 2 -10.69 17.25 -5.78
C LYS A 2 -10.24 15.86 -5.33
N PHE A 3 -10.63 15.46 -4.14
CA PHE A 3 -10.39 14.10 -3.64
C PHE A 3 -11.49 13.14 -4.07
N GLN A 4 -11.12 11.90 -4.30
CA GLN A 4 -12.00 10.78 -4.58
C GLN A 4 -11.74 9.66 -3.57
N PRO A 5 -12.76 8.87 -3.20
CA PRO A 5 -14.17 9.14 -3.44
C PRO A 5 -14.67 10.38 -2.67
N SER A 6 -15.89 10.81 -2.93
CA SER A 6 -16.51 11.84 -2.10
C SER A 6 -16.66 11.36 -0.67
N ARG A 7 -16.87 12.30 0.29
CA ARG A 7 -17.01 11.95 1.71
C ARG A 7 -18.19 10.98 1.96
N ASP A 8 -19.28 11.11 1.23
CA ASP A 8 -20.44 10.24 1.39
C ASP A 8 -20.21 8.85 0.79
N GLU A 9 -19.53 8.78 -0.33
CA GLU A 9 -19.10 7.51 -0.92
C GLU A 9 -18.09 6.79 -0.01
N PHE A 10 -17.12 7.52 0.54
CA PHE A 10 -16.19 6.97 1.51
C PHE A 10 -16.90 6.34 2.71
N ARG A 11 -17.90 7.04 3.28
CA ARG A 11 -18.67 6.53 4.40
C ARG A 11 -19.46 5.27 4.07
N ARG A 12 -20.02 5.18 2.86
CA ARG A 12 -20.70 3.96 2.40
C ARG A 12 -19.72 2.77 2.29
N HIS A 13 -18.57 2.98 1.67
CA HIS A 13 -17.56 1.94 1.55
C HIS A 13 -17.00 1.51 2.91
N ALA A 14 -16.83 2.43 3.84
CA ALA A 14 -16.29 2.15 5.17
C ALA A 14 -17.22 1.28 6.05
N VAL A 15 -18.47 1.12 5.68
CA VAL A 15 -19.41 0.19 6.36
C VAL A 15 -19.04 -1.28 6.03
N GLU A 16 -18.62 -1.55 4.79
CA GLU A 16 -18.41 -2.91 4.28
C GLU A 16 -16.92 -3.29 4.14
N HIS A 17 -16.02 -2.31 4.21
CA HIS A 17 -14.60 -2.50 3.99
C HIS A 17 -13.77 -1.96 5.15
N THR A 18 -12.62 -2.56 5.38
CA THR A 18 -11.69 -2.16 6.44
C THR A 18 -10.66 -1.13 5.97
N VAL A 19 -10.41 -1.07 4.67
CA VAL A 19 -9.51 -0.09 4.03
C VAL A 19 -10.23 0.55 2.86
N VAL A 20 -10.30 1.87 2.84
CA VAL A 20 -10.89 2.62 1.73
C VAL A 20 -9.86 3.61 1.21
N PRO A 21 -9.39 3.47 -0.04
CA PRO A 21 -8.45 4.42 -0.62
C PRO A 21 -9.10 5.78 -0.82
N VAL A 22 -8.32 6.82 -0.55
CA VAL A 22 -8.68 8.21 -0.85
C VAL A 22 -7.56 8.80 -1.69
N TRP A 23 -7.88 9.33 -2.85
CA TRP A 23 -6.87 9.81 -3.79
C TRP A 23 -7.24 11.10 -4.48
N THR A 24 -6.26 11.71 -5.10
CA THR A 24 -6.38 12.80 -6.07
C THR A 24 -5.31 12.64 -7.13
N GLU A 25 -5.57 13.16 -8.31
CA GLU A 25 -4.60 13.16 -9.40
C GLU A 25 -3.85 14.49 -9.44
N LEU A 26 -2.56 14.40 -9.66
CA LEU A 26 -1.66 15.54 -9.85
C LEU A 26 -0.94 15.40 -11.17
N LEU A 27 -0.82 16.51 -11.90
CA LEU A 27 0.01 16.54 -13.08
C LEU A 27 1.50 16.53 -12.66
N ALA A 28 2.25 15.57 -13.17
CA ALA A 28 3.65 15.34 -12.80
C ALA A 28 4.54 15.06 -14.02
N ASP A 29 4.30 15.74 -15.14
CA ASP A 29 4.97 15.50 -16.42
C ASP A 29 6.49 15.66 -16.37
N LEU A 30 6.99 16.46 -15.41
CA LEU A 30 8.42 16.70 -15.22
C LEU A 30 9.05 15.82 -14.11
N GLU A 31 8.27 14.92 -13.53
CA GLU A 31 8.75 14.04 -12.47
C GLU A 31 9.10 12.65 -13.01
N THR A 32 10.06 12.01 -12.36
CA THR A 32 10.34 10.58 -12.54
C THR A 32 9.95 9.82 -11.26
N PRO A 33 9.71 8.51 -11.34
CA PRO A 33 9.42 7.71 -10.14
C PRO A 33 10.51 7.84 -9.06
N VAL A 34 11.78 7.84 -9.46
CA VAL A 34 12.91 8.01 -8.53
C VAL A 34 12.92 9.41 -7.90
N ALA A 35 12.68 10.46 -8.68
CA ALA A 35 12.59 11.83 -8.16
C ALA A 35 11.41 11.99 -7.19
N ALA A 36 10.27 11.38 -7.52
CA ALA A 36 9.11 11.34 -6.64
C ALA A 36 9.43 10.61 -5.32
N TYR A 37 10.10 9.47 -5.39
CA TYR A 37 10.55 8.74 -4.19
C TYR A 37 11.42 9.61 -3.29
N VAL A 38 12.44 10.25 -3.84
CA VAL A 38 13.35 11.11 -3.06
C VAL A 38 12.59 12.25 -2.37
N LYS A 39 11.64 12.86 -3.06
CA LYS A 39 10.84 13.97 -2.51
C LYS A 39 9.82 13.53 -1.46
N LEU A 40 9.18 12.37 -1.66
CA LEU A 40 8.09 11.91 -0.82
C LEU A 40 8.58 11.09 0.38
N VAL A 41 9.58 10.27 0.21
CA VAL A 41 10.07 9.33 1.22
C VAL A 41 11.30 9.90 1.94
N GLY A 42 12.26 10.43 1.20
CA GLY A 42 13.53 10.89 1.79
C GLY A 42 14.29 9.75 2.46
N ASP A 43 14.75 9.99 3.68
CA ASP A 43 15.52 9.01 4.48
C ASP A 43 14.63 8.09 5.35
N GLY A 44 13.32 8.27 5.30
CA GLY A 44 12.39 7.47 6.08
C GLY A 44 12.07 6.11 5.46
N PRO A 45 11.32 5.27 6.15
CA PRO A 45 10.87 3.99 5.62
C PRO A 45 9.88 4.21 4.46
N GLY A 46 10.11 3.49 3.38
CA GLY A 46 9.27 3.56 2.19
C GLY A 46 9.71 2.56 1.14
N PHE A 47 9.03 2.57 0.00
CA PHE A 47 9.39 1.70 -1.12
C PHE A 47 9.14 2.39 -2.46
N LEU A 48 9.83 1.91 -3.47
CA LEU A 48 9.59 2.20 -4.88
C LEU A 48 9.50 0.87 -5.63
N LEU A 49 8.35 0.63 -6.26
CA LEU A 49 8.15 -0.51 -7.15
C LEU A 49 7.99 0.02 -8.57
N GLU A 50 8.85 -0.45 -9.46
CA GLU A 50 8.80 -0.16 -10.89
C GLU A 50 8.63 -1.46 -11.65
N SER A 51 7.71 -1.49 -12.62
CA SER A 51 7.59 -2.66 -13.48
C SER A 51 8.70 -2.66 -14.52
N VAL A 52 9.28 -3.83 -14.75
CA VAL A 52 10.29 -4.10 -15.78
C VAL A 52 9.62 -4.76 -16.98
N GLU A 53 10.26 -4.67 -18.15
CA GLU A 53 9.74 -5.15 -19.44
C GLU A 53 9.01 -6.50 -19.39
N GLY A 54 7.87 -6.59 -20.10
CA GLY A 54 7.14 -7.83 -20.37
C GLY A 54 5.78 -7.96 -19.68
N ALA A 55 5.44 -7.10 -18.75
CA ALA A 55 4.11 -7.08 -18.14
C ALA A 55 3.29 -5.92 -18.72
N GLU A 56 2.63 -6.15 -19.84
CA GLU A 56 1.90 -5.11 -20.60
C GLU A 56 0.94 -4.27 -19.75
N ARG A 57 0.37 -4.82 -18.70
CA ARG A 57 -0.63 -4.18 -17.85
C ARG A 57 -0.02 -3.37 -16.71
N TRP A 58 1.03 -3.89 -16.08
CA TRP A 58 1.69 -3.28 -14.92
C TRP A 58 2.85 -2.35 -15.29
N ALA A 59 3.40 -2.49 -16.51
CA ALA A 59 4.47 -1.64 -17.04
C ALA A 59 4.12 -0.14 -17.10
N ARG A 60 2.84 0.20 -16.89
CA ARG A 60 2.32 1.58 -16.91
C ARG A 60 2.44 2.29 -15.58
N PHE A 61 2.70 1.58 -14.49
CA PHE A 61 2.63 2.12 -13.16
C PHE A 61 3.94 1.93 -12.41
N SER A 62 4.32 2.96 -11.66
CA SER A 62 5.28 2.86 -10.59
C SER A 62 4.57 3.19 -9.28
N PHE A 63 4.96 2.52 -8.21
CA PHE A 63 4.34 2.68 -6.90
C PHE A 63 5.36 3.20 -5.90
N VAL A 64 5.04 4.30 -5.24
CA VAL A 64 5.85 4.86 -4.16
C VAL A 64 5.03 4.84 -2.89
N GLY A 65 5.54 4.18 -1.85
CA GLY A 65 4.90 4.15 -0.55
C GLY A 65 5.76 4.80 0.53
N ARG A 66 5.12 5.43 1.50
CA ARG A 66 5.77 6.08 2.64
C ARG A 66 4.94 5.94 3.91
N ASN A 67 5.55 6.22 5.04
CA ASN A 67 4.89 6.25 6.36
C ASN A 67 4.07 4.97 6.62
N PRO A 68 4.67 3.79 6.64
CA PRO A 68 3.94 2.57 6.94
C PRO A 68 3.33 2.67 8.35
N SER A 69 2.07 2.25 8.49
CA SER A 69 1.41 2.17 9.80
C SER A 69 1.87 0.95 10.59
N ALA A 70 2.44 -0.03 9.93
CA ALA A 70 2.96 -1.25 10.51
C ALA A 70 4.06 -1.85 9.65
N MET A 71 4.93 -2.64 10.27
CA MET A 71 6.01 -3.36 9.60
C MET A 71 6.10 -4.80 10.11
N LEU A 72 6.33 -5.72 9.20
CA LEU A 72 6.71 -7.10 9.49
C LEU A 72 8.18 -7.27 9.12
N VAL A 73 8.99 -7.76 10.06
CA VAL A 73 10.42 -8.00 9.83
C VAL A 73 10.76 -9.41 10.26
N LEU A 74 11.31 -10.21 9.35
CA LEU A 74 11.79 -11.55 9.68
C LEU A 74 13.24 -11.48 10.16
N ARG A 75 13.48 -11.91 11.41
CA ARG A 75 14.81 -12.03 12.00
C ARG A 75 14.95 -13.40 12.69
N ASP A 76 16.01 -14.12 12.35
CA ASP A 76 16.34 -15.41 12.99
C ASP A 76 15.16 -16.41 13.01
N GLY A 77 14.36 -16.43 11.93
CA GLY A 77 13.20 -17.30 11.78
C GLY A 77 11.94 -16.84 12.51
N VAL A 78 11.97 -15.70 13.18
CA VAL A 78 10.82 -15.11 13.87
C VAL A 78 10.39 -13.82 13.19
N VAL A 79 9.08 -13.64 13.01
CA VAL A 79 8.50 -12.40 12.48
C VAL A 79 8.29 -11.42 13.62
N GLU A 80 8.98 -10.31 13.56
CA GLU A 80 8.78 -9.18 14.45
C GLU A 80 7.66 -8.29 13.89
N LEU A 81 6.73 -7.92 14.77
CA LEU A 81 5.59 -7.07 14.43
C LEU A 81 5.81 -5.68 15.06
N ASP A 82 5.73 -4.64 14.24
CA ASP A 82 5.85 -3.26 14.69
C ASP A 82 4.70 -2.42 14.12
N GLY A 83 4.12 -1.55 14.96
CA GLY A 83 3.06 -0.64 14.57
C GLY A 83 1.64 -1.15 14.84
N ALA A 84 0.66 -0.55 14.15
CA ALA A 84 -0.76 -0.84 14.34
C ALA A 84 -1.18 -2.07 13.52
N LEU A 85 -1.14 -3.24 14.16
CA LEU A 85 -1.47 -4.52 13.56
C LEU A 85 -2.66 -5.18 14.27
N PRO A 86 -3.53 -5.90 13.55
CA PRO A 86 -4.57 -6.71 14.17
C PRO A 86 -3.98 -7.89 14.95
N ASP A 87 -4.74 -8.40 15.90
CA ASP A 87 -4.38 -9.60 16.65
C ASP A 87 -4.41 -10.86 15.77
N GLY A 88 -3.72 -11.92 16.21
CA GLY A 88 -3.79 -13.23 15.60
C GLY A 88 -2.84 -13.47 14.42
N ILE A 89 -1.84 -12.60 14.22
CA ILE A 89 -0.82 -12.81 13.20
C ILE A 89 0.23 -13.79 13.74
N PRO A 90 0.48 -14.92 13.06
CA PRO A 90 1.51 -15.87 13.49
C PRO A 90 2.92 -15.29 13.31
N THR A 91 3.80 -15.53 14.27
CA THR A 91 5.18 -15.01 14.27
C THR A 91 6.25 -16.08 14.12
N ASP A 92 5.89 -17.34 14.24
CA ASP A 92 6.78 -18.52 14.23
C ASP A 92 6.56 -19.48 13.05
N GLU A 93 5.70 -19.09 12.12
CA GLU A 93 5.34 -19.89 10.93
C GLU A 93 5.90 -19.33 9.61
N GLY A 94 6.81 -18.36 9.71
CA GLY A 94 7.44 -17.70 8.58
C GLY A 94 6.73 -16.43 8.10
N MET A 95 7.43 -15.65 7.26
CA MET A 95 6.94 -14.35 6.77
C MET A 95 5.69 -14.49 5.90
N LEU A 96 5.61 -15.50 5.05
CA LEU A 96 4.47 -15.68 4.15
C LEU A 96 3.18 -15.97 4.92
N ALA A 97 3.27 -16.81 5.96
CA ALA A 97 2.12 -17.10 6.83
C ALA A 97 1.65 -15.84 7.59
N ALA A 98 2.58 -15.05 8.10
CA ALA A 98 2.28 -13.77 8.76
C ALA A 98 1.63 -12.78 7.79
N LEU A 99 2.15 -12.64 6.58
CA LEU A 99 1.63 -11.74 5.56
C LEU A 99 0.23 -12.17 5.08
N GLU A 100 0.01 -13.46 4.85
CA GLU A 100 -1.29 -13.99 4.46
C GLU A 100 -2.34 -13.72 5.53
N ALA A 101 -2.04 -14.02 6.78
CA ALA A 101 -2.93 -13.75 7.92
C ALA A 101 -3.24 -12.27 8.07
N LEU A 102 -2.26 -11.39 7.83
CA LEU A 102 -2.46 -9.94 7.84
C LEU A 102 -3.39 -9.49 6.70
N LEU A 103 -3.14 -9.95 5.48
CA LEU A 103 -3.93 -9.55 4.31
C LEU A 103 -5.39 -10.03 4.40
N GLU A 104 -5.66 -11.16 5.02
CA GLU A 104 -7.02 -11.64 5.27
C GLU A 104 -7.85 -10.71 6.18
N GLN A 105 -7.19 -9.89 6.99
CA GLN A 105 -7.85 -8.93 7.87
C GLN A 105 -8.33 -7.67 7.13
N TYR A 106 -7.85 -7.44 5.91
CA TYR A 106 -8.13 -6.22 5.17
C TYR A 106 -8.99 -6.49 3.94
N THR A 107 -10.05 -5.71 3.80
CA THR A 107 -10.90 -5.67 2.60
C THR A 107 -10.96 -4.26 2.07
N SER A 108 -10.91 -4.11 0.77
CA SER A 108 -10.94 -2.81 0.10
C SER A 108 -11.90 -2.84 -1.10
N PRO A 109 -12.67 -1.78 -1.35
CA PRO A 109 -13.44 -1.67 -2.59
C PRO A 109 -12.50 -1.49 -3.78
N GLN A 110 -12.93 -1.94 -4.94
CA GLN A 110 -12.22 -1.70 -6.19
C GLN A 110 -12.77 -0.45 -6.88
N PHE A 111 -11.88 0.36 -7.42
CA PHE A 111 -12.21 1.55 -8.18
C PHE A 111 -11.59 1.44 -9.58
N ALA A 112 -12.39 1.73 -10.61
CA ALA A 112 -11.93 1.65 -12.00
C ALA A 112 -10.79 2.64 -12.34
N ASP A 113 -10.72 3.74 -11.61
CA ASP A 113 -9.73 4.80 -11.81
C ASP A 113 -8.38 4.53 -11.14
N LEU A 114 -8.31 3.50 -10.30
CA LEU A 114 -7.07 3.08 -9.66
C LEU A 114 -6.42 1.90 -10.39
N PRO A 115 -5.09 1.72 -10.27
CA PRO A 115 -4.42 0.53 -10.78
C PRO A 115 -5.08 -0.75 -10.24
N PRO A 116 -5.14 -1.82 -11.05
CA PRO A 116 -5.74 -3.08 -10.65
C PRO A 116 -5.00 -3.77 -9.52
#